data_55fdf63fe9d309a222dc975e7acb9380
#
_entry.id   55fdf63fe9d309a222dc975e7acb9380
#
_cell.length_a   1.000
_cell.length_b   1.000
_cell.length_c   1.000
_cell.angle_alpha   90.00
_cell.angle_beta   90.00
_cell.angle_gamma   90.00
#
_symmetry.space_group_name_H-M   'P 1'
#
loop_
_entity.id
_entity.type
_entity.pdbx_description
1 polymer ?
#
loop_
_entity_poly.entity_id
_entity_poly.type
_entity_poly.pdbx_seq_one_letter_code
_entity_poly.pdbx_strand_id
1 'polypeptide(L)'
;MSFNRCQTLVAAGLALCMSYVPMNVSAEGAIALPVPPLLESRSGQPLFLTLQKIHWSFDGKYSADIWGINGSSPGPTVRVKNGDDLKLIYSNRLPEAVSMTISGLQIPGTQIGGAARLISPNADWSPVIPIRQNAATLWYHANTQGKMGEQVHNGLLGMWIIEDDVTKNLRLPKHYGVDDFPIIIQDKRLDNFGVPEYKASEDGFLGDILLVNGVQDPYVEVSRGWVRLRLLNASNSRHYVMKISDGRPFSMIASDQGLLTVPVNVQALPLAPGERREVLIDMAKTQELTITAGESATFMDRVKGLFEPSNSLISTNVLTIKATGLMSLVTDGLPTQLAEDKTQVTSSIMQREIHLNDGFGINNAVLDTNRVDMTSRQGNWERWVITTNVPQAFHIEGVRFKVLNRNGQPTPPEDYGWKDTVWVDGRTELLVQMMQPSYNHFPFLFYSQNLEKADLGSAGQLVVSPQE
;
A
#
# COMPACT_ATOMS: atom_id res chain seq x y z
N MET A 1 21.58 -57.99 -40.23
CA MET A 1 22.30 -56.83 -39.57
C MET A 1 21.32 -55.72 -39.34
N SER A 2 20.85 -55.58 -38.11
CA SER A 2 19.77 -54.69 -37.68
C SER A 2 20.37 -53.76 -36.64
N PHE A 3 20.41 -52.44 -36.88
CA PHE A 3 20.81 -51.45 -35.92
C PHE A 3 19.58 -50.77 -35.36
N ASN A 4 19.24 -51.08 -34.11
CA ASN A 4 18.28 -50.36 -33.30
C ASN A 4 18.91 -49.04 -32.80
N ARG A 5 18.30 -47.90 -33.14
CA ARG A 5 18.58 -46.62 -32.52
C ARG A 5 17.61 -46.39 -31.34
N CYS A 6 18.16 -46.43 -30.14
CA CYS A 6 17.50 -45.99 -28.93
C CYS A 6 17.53 -44.47 -28.90
N GLN A 7 16.34 -43.83 -28.91
CA GLN A 7 16.21 -42.39 -28.64
C GLN A 7 16.03 -42.16 -27.14
N THR A 8 17.03 -41.55 -26.52
CA THR A 8 16.97 -41.11 -25.12
C THR A 8 16.27 -39.77 -25.06
N LEU A 9 15.06 -39.72 -24.50
CA LEU A 9 14.37 -38.51 -24.11
C LEU A 9 15.04 -37.96 -22.83
N VAL A 10 15.71 -36.81 -22.96
CA VAL A 10 16.18 -36.05 -21.81
C VAL A 10 15.05 -35.15 -21.36
N ALA A 11 14.39 -35.53 -20.28
CA ALA A 11 13.47 -34.67 -19.56
C ALA A 11 14.28 -33.66 -18.76
N ALA A 12 14.31 -32.41 -19.20
CA ALA A 12 14.87 -31.30 -18.45
C ALA A 12 13.89 -30.92 -17.32
N GLY A 13 14.13 -31.45 -16.14
CA GLY A 13 13.45 -31.01 -14.92
C GLY A 13 13.96 -29.63 -14.52
N LEU A 14 13.14 -28.59 -14.63
CA LEU A 14 13.37 -27.29 -13.98
C LEU A 14 13.24 -27.50 -12.47
N ALA A 15 14.35 -27.64 -11.78
CA ALA A 15 14.40 -27.52 -10.33
C ALA A 15 14.19 -26.05 -9.98
N LEU A 16 13.00 -25.68 -9.50
CA LEU A 16 12.77 -24.41 -8.79
C LEU A 16 13.60 -24.48 -7.50
N CYS A 17 14.76 -23.83 -7.49
CA CYS A 17 15.46 -23.52 -6.25
C CYS A 17 14.61 -22.52 -5.47
N MET A 18 13.81 -23.02 -4.51
CA MET A 18 13.29 -22.19 -3.42
C MET A 18 14.49 -21.68 -2.64
N SER A 19 14.88 -20.45 -2.88
CA SER A 19 15.83 -19.76 -2.03
C SER A 19 15.14 -19.44 -0.70
N TYR A 20 15.32 -20.34 0.25
CA TYR A 20 15.05 -20.08 1.67
C TYR A 20 16.02 -18.97 2.06
N VAL A 21 15.50 -17.74 2.26
CA VAL A 21 16.29 -16.66 2.86
C VAL A 21 16.35 -16.96 4.36
N PRO A 22 17.49 -17.38 4.92
CA PRO A 22 17.58 -17.58 6.36
C PRO A 22 17.38 -16.24 7.06
N MET A 23 16.46 -16.16 8.01
CA MET A 23 16.38 -15.03 8.93
C MET A 23 17.69 -14.99 9.74
N ASN A 24 18.53 -13.99 9.47
CA ASN A 24 19.71 -13.73 10.28
C ASN A 24 19.28 -13.09 11.60
N VAL A 25 19.20 -13.89 12.65
CA VAL A 25 19.04 -13.38 14.02
C VAL A 25 20.41 -12.96 14.53
N SER A 26 20.57 -11.67 14.84
CA SER A 26 21.81 -11.17 15.45
C SER A 26 21.93 -11.64 16.91
N ALA A 27 23.12 -11.55 17.50
CA ALA A 27 23.44 -12.06 18.84
C ALA A 27 22.60 -11.45 20.01
N GLU A 28 21.76 -10.44 19.75
CA GLU A 28 20.88 -9.79 20.73
C GLU A 28 19.38 -10.02 20.47
N GLY A 29 19.01 -10.96 19.58
CA GLY A 29 17.59 -11.23 19.26
C GLY A 29 16.95 -10.23 18.31
N ALA A 30 17.67 -9.24 17.77
CA ALA A 30 17.15 -8.31 16.78
C ALA A 30 17.01 -8.99 15.41
N ILE A 31 15.90 -8.72 14.70
CA ILE A 31 15.59 -9.33 13.42
C ILE A 31 15.99 -8.36 12.29
N ALA A 32 16.77 -8.85 11.32
CA ALA A 32 17.06 -8.07 10.12
C ALA A 32 15.78 -7.84 9.33
N LEU A 33 15.58 -6.61 8.81
CA LEU A 33 14.43 -6.27 7.99
C LEU A 33 14.35 -7.20 6.78
N PRO A 34 13.30 -8.02 6.64
CA PRO A 34 13.08 -8.77 5.43
C PRO A 34 12.77 -7.81 4.27
N VAL A 35 13.50 -7.94 3.18
CA VAL A 35 13.19 -7.22 1.94
C VAL A 35 12.38 -8.16 1.07
N PRO A 36 11.09 -7.85 0.76
CA PRO A 36 10.27 -8.70 -0.09
C PRO A 36 10.96 -8.97 -1.43
N PRO A 37 10.86 -10.19 -1.99
CA PRO A 37 11.45 -10.49 -3.29
C PRO A 37 10.99 -9.51 -4.36
N LEU A 38 11.89 -9.09 -5.25
CA LEU A 38 11.56 -8.16 -6.33
C LEU A 38 11.17 -8.94 -7.59
N LEU A 39 9.97 -8.67 -8.10
CA LEU A 39 9.50 -9.14 -9.39
C LEU A 39 9.48 -7.97 -10.38
N GLU A 40 10.28 -8.06 -11.42
CA GLU A 40 10.35 -7.03 -12.45
C GLU A 40 9.57 -7.43 -13.71
N SER A 41 8.85 -6.45 -14.29
CA SER A 41 8.26 -6.64 -15.60
C SER A 41 9.36 -6.81 -16.66
N ARG A 42 9.15 -7.80 -17.54
CA ARG A 42 10.01 -8.02 -18.72
C ARG A 42 9.12 -8.13 -19.94
N SER A 43 9.51 -7.43 -21.00
CA SER A 43 8.74 -7.42 -22.26
C SER A 43 8.41 -8.86 -22.71
N GLY A 44 7.12 -9.11 -22.95
CA GLY A 44 6.61 -10.41 -23.43
C GLY A 44 6.57 -11.55 -22.39
N GLN A 45 6.96 -11.29 -21.13
CA GLN A 45 6.89 -12.30 -20.08
C GLN A 45 5.78 -11.97 -19.07
N PRO A 46 4.89 -12.93 -18.73
CA PRO A 46 3.90 -12.71 -17.69
C PRO A 46 4.55 -12.70 -16.31
N LEU A 47 3.99 -11.92 -15.39
CA LEU A 47 4.25 -12.03 -13.96
C LEU A 47 3.19 -12.90 -13.29
N PHE A 48 3.63 -13.72 -12.34
CA PHE A 48 2.77 -14.64 -11.61
C PHE A 48 2.68 -14.22 -10.13
N LEU A 49 1.46 -14.11 -9.63
CA LEU A 49 1.15 -13.91 -8.23
C LEU A 49 0.28 -15.07 -7.75
N THR A 50 0.90 -16.04 -7.08
CA THR A 50 0.22 -17.22 -6.55
C THR A 50 -0.21 -16.98 -5.11
N LEU A 51 -1.52 -16.96 -4.87
CA LEU A 51 -2.13 -16.81 -3.56
C LEU A 51 -2.20 -18.19 -2.91
N GLN A 52 -1.53 -18.39 -1.76
CA GLN A 52 -1.37 -19.72 -1.18
C GLN A 52 -1.19 -19.67 0.33
N LYS A 53 -1.41 -20.79 1.00
CA LYS A 53 -1.02 -20.97 2.39
C LYS A 53 0.50 -21.05 2.48
N ILE A 54 1.05 -20.42 3.50
CA ILE A 54 2.49 -20.41 3.81
C ILE A 54 2.70 -20.59 5.31
N HIS A 55 3.88 -21.04 5.67
CA HIS A 55 4.33 -21.09 7.06
C HIS A 55 5.22 -19.89 7.32
N TRP A 56 4.91 -19.04 8.32
CA TRP A 56 5.57 -17.77 8.55
C TRP A 56 5.86 -17.53 10.03
N SER A 57 6.99 -16.90 10.34
CA SER A 57 7.35 -16.48 11.67
C SER A 57 7.42 -14.95 11.76
N PHE A 58 6.73 -14.38 12.76
CA PHE A 58 6.67 -12.94 12.99
C PHE A 58 7.76 -12.43 13.93
N ASP A 59 8.24 -13.29 14.84
CA ASP A 59 9.17 -12.95 15.92
C ASP A 59 10.45 -13.81 15.92
N GLY A 60 10.58 -14.72 14.96
CA GLY A 60 11.68 -15.67 14.86
C GLY A 60 11.62 -16.83 15.87
N LYS A 61 10.61 -16.88 16.75
CA LYS A 61 10.44 -17.94 17.77
C LYS A 61 9.29 -18.88 17.46
N TYR A 62 8.15 -18.30 17.11
CA TYR A 62 6.93 -19.04 16.77
C TYR A 62 6.61 -18.85 15.29
N SER A 63 5.98 -19.83 14.72
CA SER A 63 5.52 -19.77 13.33
C SER A 63 4.11 -20.32 13.21
N ALA A 64 3.34 -19.75 12.29
CA ALA A 64 1.95 -20.09 12.04
C ALA A 64 1.69 -20.28 10.55
N ASP A 65 0.65 -21.05 10.23
CA ASP A 65 0.10 -21.12 8.90
C ASP A 65 -0.73 -19.86 8.64
N ILE A 66 -0.31 -19.09 7.65
CA ILE A 66 -0.99 -17.87 7.19
C ILE A 66 -1.17 -17.93 5.68
N TRP A 67 -1.73 -16.88 5.10
CA TRP A 67 -1.74 -16.72 3.65
C TRP A 67 -0.58 -15.84 3.21
N GLY A 68 -0.16 -16.04 1.98
CA GLY A 68 0.90 -15.27 1.36
C GLY A 68 0.83 -15.34 -0.15
N ILE A 69 1.73 -14.61 -0.76
CA ILE A 69 1.83 -14.51 -2.21
C ILE A 69 3.24 -14.91 -2.63
N ASN A 70 3.35 -15.90 -3.53
CA ASN A 70 4.62 -16.48 -3.98
C ASN A 70 5.52 -16.94 -2.80
N GLY A 71 4.93 -17.46 -1.73
CA GLY A 71 5.66 -18.01 -0.58
C GLY A 71 6.12 -16.97 0.46
N SER A 72 5.70 -15.72 0.37
CA SER A 72 6.07 -14.68 1.34
C SER A 72 4.87 -13.86 1.84
N SER A 73 5.00 -13.25 3.01
CA SER A 73 4.05 -12.29 3.58
C SER A 73 4.81 -11.16 4.31
N PRO A 74 4.73 -9.91 3.82
CA PRO A 74 4.05 -9.48 2.59
C PRO A 74 4.53 -10.21 1.34
N GLY A 75 3.70 -10.23 0.30
CA GLY A 75 4.07 -10.77 -1.01
C GLY A 75 5.21 -9.98 -1.68
N PRO A 76 5.72 -10.47 -2.83
CA PRO A 76 6.83 -9.82 -3.54
C PRO A 76 6.50 -8.37 -3.89
N THR A 77 7.51 -7.51 -3.92
CA THR A 77 7.38 -6.19 -4.55
C THR A 77 7.39 -6.35 -6.07
N VAL A 78 6.33 -5.89 -6.72
CA VAL A 78 6.25 -5.87 -8.19
C VAL A 78 6.78 -4.53 -8.69
N ARG A 79 7.74 -4.54 -9.63
CA ARG A 79 8.27 -3.35 -10.26
C ARG A 79 8.01 -3.37 -11.77
N VAL A 80 7.34 -2.32 -12.26
CA VAL A 80 6.92 -2.16 -13.65
C VAL A 80 7.36 -0.80 -14.18
N LYS A 81 7.35 -0.63 -15.50
CA LYS A 81 7.73 0.63 -16.14
C LYS A 81 6.53 1.30 -16.78
N ASN A 82 6.48 2.62 -16.72
CA ASN A 82 5.54 3.39 -17.54
C ASN A 82 5.79 3.07 -19.03
N GLY A 83 4.71 2.74 -19.74
CA GLY A 83 4.74 2.28 -21.13
C GLY A 83 4.60 0.77 -21.30
N ASP A 84 4.79 -0.03 -20.26
CA ASP A 84 4.61 -1.48 -20.31
C ASP A 84 3.14 -1.88 -20.53
N ASP A 85 2.92 -2.99 -21.25
CA ASP A 85 1.68 -3.76 -21.25
C ASP A 85 1.97 -5.09 -20.53
N LEU A 86 1.64 -5.11 -19.25
CA LEU A 86 1.97 -6.23 -18.37
C LEU A 86 0.89 -7.31 -18.42
N LYS A 87 1.25 -8.53 -18.80
CA LYS A 87 0.41 -9.70 -18.54
C LYS A 87 0.64 -10.16 -17.09
N LEU A 88 -0.35 -9.97 -16.23
CA LEU A 88 -0.33 -10.41 -14.86
C LEU A 88 -1.20 -11.66 -14.71
N ILE A 89 -0.72 -12.66 -14.00
CA ILE A 89 -1.45 -13.91 -13.75
C ILE A 89 -1.59 -14.07 -12.23
N TYR A 90 -2.83 -13.92 -11.76
CA TYR A 90 -3.19 -14.30 -10.40
C TYR A 90 -3.63 -15.75 -10.38
N SER A 91 -2.99 -16.56 -9.55
CA SER A 91 -3.32 -17.98 -9.36
C SER A 91 -3.82 -18.21 -7.94
N ASN A 92 -5.11 -18.48 -7.77
CA ASN A 92 -5.68 -18.73 -6.45
C ASN A 92 -5.53 -20.21 -6.07
N ARG A 93 -4.72 -20.49 -5.06
CA ARG A 93 -4.50 -21.83 -4.47
C ARG A 93 -5.02 -21.88 -3.02
N LEU A 94 -5.85 -20.93 -2.64
CA LEU A 94 -6.54 -20.87 -1.36
C LEU A 94 -7.88 -21.61 -1.43
N PRO A 95 -8.46 -21.99 -0.27
CA PRO A 95 -9.72 -22.74 -0.23
C PRO A 95 -10.98 -21.89 -0.50
N GLU A 96 -10.83 -20.57 -0.65
CA GLU A 96 -11.94 -19.66 -0.92
C GLU A 96 -11.67 -18.73 -2.11
N ALA A 97 -12.74 -18.11 -2.61
CA ALA A 97 -12.63 -17.13 -3.68
C ALA A 97 -11.97 -15.85 -3.20
N VAL A 98 -11.12 -15.25 -4.04
CA VAL A 98 -10.41 -14.00 -3.76
C VAL A 98 -10.54 -13.06 -4.96
N SER A 99 -10.77 -11.79 -4.70
CA SER A 99 -10.53 -10.72 -5.66
C SER A 99 -9.27 -9.96 -5.28
N MET A 100 -8.50 -9.54 -6.28
CA MET A 100 -7.27 -8.76 -6.09
C MET A 100 -7.39 -7.43 -6.81
N THR A 101 -6.89 -6.36 -6.19
CA THR A 101 -6.78 -5.03 -6.79
C THR A 101 -5.37 -4.48 -6.63
N ILE A 102 -5.04 -3.44 -7.39
CA ILE A 102 -3.82 -2.64 -7.25
C ILE A 102 -4.26 -1.22 -6.96
N SER A 103 -4.28 -0.86 -5.67
CA SER A 103 -4.72 0.48 -5.23
C SER A 103 -3.79 1.57 -5.73
N GLY A 104 -4.38 2.56 -6.38
CA GLY A 104 -3.68 3.67 -7.00
C GLY A 104 -3.29 3.45 -8.46
N LEU A 105 -3.44 2.24 -9.00
CA LEU A 105 -3.16 2.00 -10.41
C LEU A 105 -4.29 2.57 -11.29
N GLN A 106 -3.90 3.38 -12.27
CA GLN A 106 -4.83 4.07 -13.16
C GLN A 106 -5.07 3.22 -14.42
N ILE A 107 -6.04 2.31 -14.32
CA ILE A 107 -6.46 1.38 -15.38
C ILE A 107 -8.00 1.41 -15.53
N PRO A 108 -8.53 1.05 -16.71
CA PRO A 108 -9.97 0.92 -16.88
C PRO A 108 -10.61 -0.04 -15.88
N GLY A 109 -11.84 0.23 -15.46
CA GLY A 109 -12.58 -0.60 -14.50
C GLY A 109 -12.70 -2.06 -14.93
N THR A 110 -12.67 -2.36 -16.22
CA THR A 110 -12.65 -3.75 -16.74
C THR A 110 -11.43 -4.57 -16.35
N GLN A 111 -10.36 -3.92 -15.89
CA GLN A 111 -9.08 -4.56 -15.55
C GLN A 111 -8.74 -4.47 -14.07
N ILE A 112 -9.55 -3.75 -13.29
CA ILE A 112 -9.44 -3.70 -11.85
C ILE A 112 -10.12 -4.93 -11.22
N GLY A 113 -9.70 -5.32 -10.03
CA GLY A 113 -10.37 -6.36 -9.25
C GLY A 113 -11.72 -5.92 -8.67
N GLY A 114 -12.04 -6.34 -7.47
CA GLY A 114 -13.27 -6.01 -6.79
C GLY A 114 -14.38 -7.05 -6.99
N ALA A 115 -15.60 -6.73 -6.54
CA ALA A 115 -16.72 -7.69 -6.48
C ALA A 115 -17.01 -8.42 -7.79
N ALA A 116 -16.75 -7.77 -8.93
CA ALA A 116 -16.99 -8.34 -10.26
C ALA A 116 -15.90 -9.33 -10.74
N ARG A 117 -14.81 -9.51 -10.01
CA ARG A 117 -13.63 -10.29 -10.43
C ARG A 117 -13.16 -11.31 -9.38
N LEU A 118 -14.06 -12.18 -8.98
CA LEU A 118 -13.72 -13.27 -8.07
C LEU A 118 -12.92 -14.36 -8.80
N ILE A 119 -11.79 -14.74 -8.22
CA ILE A 119 -10.94 -15.86 -8.64
C ILE A 119 -11.30 -17.06 -7.74
N SER A 120 -12.00 -18.04 -8.28
CA SER A 120 -12.38 -19.23 -7.52
C SER A 120 -11.16 -20.04 -7.05
N PRO A 121 -11.31 -20.91 -6.04
CA PRO A 121 -10.26 -21.86 -5.67
C PRO A 121 -9.75 -22.65 -6.87
N ASN A 122 -8.42 -22.76 -7.00
CA ASN A 122 -7.71 -23.42 -8.10
C ASN A 122 -7.95 -22.79 -9.49
N ALA A 123 -8.45 -21.57 -9.57
CA ALA A 123 -8.60 -20.82 -10.81
C ALA A 123 -7.51 -19.76 -10.96
N ASP A 124 -7.36 -19.26 -12.18
CA ASP A 124 -6.45 -18.18 -12.55
C ASP A 124 -7.24 -17.03 -13.18
N TRP A 125 -6.74 -15.81 -12.97
CA TRP A 125 -7.18 -14.60 -13.69
C TRP A 125 -5.97 -13.91 -14.32
N SER A 126 -6.05 -13.61 -15.62
CA SER A 126 -4.91 -13.15 -16.42
C SER A 126 -5.20 -11.83 -17.14
N PRO A 127 -5.27 -10.68 -16.44
CA PRO A 127 -5.42 -9.39 -17.10
C PRO A 127 -4.13 -8.97 -17.83
N VAL A 128 -4.32 -8.18 -18.90
CA VAL A 128 -3.24 -7.38 -19.50
C VAL A 128 -3.40 -5.96 -19.03
N ILE A 129 -2.43 -5.47 -18.26
CA ILE A 129 -2.49 -4.20 -17.57
C ILE A 129 -1.61 -3.18 -18.30
N PRO A 130 -2.18 -2.16 -18.94
CA PRO A 130 -1.42 -1.07 -19.55
C PRO A 130 -0.93 -0.11 -18.47
N ILE A 131 0.39 0.00 -18.30
CA ILE A 131 0.99 0.95 -17.35
C ILE A 131 1.17 2.29 -18.07
N ARG A 132 0.28 3.25 -17.79
CA ARG A 132 0.27 4.59 -18.40
C ARG A 132 0.19 5.66 -17.33
N GLN A 133 1.10 5.59 -16.39
CA GLN A 133 1.10 6.39 -15.17
C GLN A 133 2.52 6.76 -14.79
N ASN A 134 2.71 7.94 -14.19
CA ASN A 134 3.99 8.38 -13.67
C ASN A 134 4.49 7.46 -12.55
N ALA A 135 5.79 7.51 -12.30
CA ALA A 135 6.41 6.75 -11.22
C ALA A 135 5.70 7.00 -9.88
N ALA A 136 5.36 5.91 -9.20
CA ALA A 136 4.64 5.94 -7.93
C ALA A 136 4.90 4.65 -7.14
N THR A 137 4.70 4.73 -5.83
CA THR A 137 4.62 3.57 -4.94
C THR A 137 3.16 3.27 -4.65
N LEU A 138 2.68 2.14 -5.13
CA LEU A 138 1.34 1.62 -4.99
C LEU A 138 1.37 0.33 -4.16
N TRP A 139 0.22 -0.31 -3.99
CA TRP A 139 0.15 -1.63 -3.37
C TRP A 139 -0.95 -2.47 -3.98
N TYR A 140 -0.75 -3.78 -4.01
CA TYR A 140 -1.77 -4.74 -4.41
C TYR A 140 -2.25 -5.51 -3.18
N HIS A 141 -3.54 -5.83 -3.15
CA HIS A 141 -4.14 -6.50 -2.00
C HIS A 141 -5.46 -7.17 -2.36
N ALA A 142 -5.94 -8.02 -1.47
CA ALA A 142 -7.28 -8.60 -1.58
C ALA A 142 -8.35 -7.50 -1.52
N ASN A 143 -9.36 -7.60 -2.40
CA ASN A 143 -10.49 -6.66 -2.48
C ASN A 143 -11.82 -7.43 -2.63
N THR A 144 -11.95 -8.54 -1.93
CA THR A 144 -13.15 -9.37 -1.94
C THR A 144 -14.22 -8.71 -1.06
N GLN A 145 -15.38 -8.43 -1.66
CA GLN A 145 -16.49 -7.81 -0.92
C GLN A 145 -16.87 -8.64 0.31
N GLY A 146 -16.94 -7.98 1.47
CA GLY A 146 -17.28 -8.58 2.77
C GLY A 146 -16.17 -9.42 3.40
N LYS A 147 -14.96 -9.47 2.79
CA LYS A 147 -13.82 -10.23 3.28
C LYS A 147 -12.47 -9.53 3.09
N MET A 148 -12.48 -8.28 2.70
CA MET A 148 -11.24 -7.54 2.42
C MET A 148 -10.37 -7.46 3.66
N GLY A 149 -10.94 -7.10 4.81
CA GLY A 149 -10.23 -6.98 6.08
C GLY A 149 -9.58 -8.30 6.50
N GLU A 150 -10.32 -9.40 6.48
CA GLU A 150 -9.82 -10.73 6.83
C GLU A 150 -8.69 -11.18 5.87
N GLN A 151 -8.89 -11.04 4.57
CA GLN A 151 -7.93 -11.52 3.57
C GLN A 151 -6.64 -10.70 3.55
N VAL A 152 -6.72 -9.36 3.75
CA VAL A 152 -5.55 -8.50 3.92
C VAL A 152 -4.83 -8.82 5.24
N HIS A 153 -5.57 -8.98 6.35
CA HIS A 153 -5.00 -9.38 7.63
C HIS A 153 -4.28 -10.73 7.53
N ASN A 154 -4.81 -11.68 6.76
CA ASN A 154 -4.20 -13.00 6.56
C ASN A 154 -2.93 -12.96 5.69
N GLY A 155 -2.63 -11.85 5.00
CA GLY A 155 -1.36 -11.66 4.29
C GLY A 155 -1.47 -11.51 2.78
N LEU A 156 -2.67 -11.31 2.22
CA LEU A 156 -2.84 -11.09 0.77
C LEU A 156 -2.60 -9.63 0.39
N LEU A 157 -1.34 -9.23 0.41
CA LEU A 157 -0.89 -7.89 0.04
C LEU A 157 0.58 -7.87 -0.36
N GLY A 158 0.98 -6.82 -1.06
CA GLY A 158 2.36 -6.51 -1.39
C GLY A 158 2.52 -5.13 -2.03
N MET A 159 3.75 -4.66 -2.16
CA MET A 159 4.06 -3.36 -2.75
C MET A 159 4.13 -3.44 -4.27
N TRP A 160 3.74 -2.35 -4.93
CA TRP A 160 3.83 -2.18 -6.37
C TRP A 160 4.54 -0.88 -6.69
N ILE A 161 5.59 -0.93 -7.51
CA ILE A 161 6.39 0.23 -7.87
C ILE A 161 6.28 0.47 -9.37
N ILE A 162 5.93 1.68 -9.76
CA ILE A 162 6.04 2.14 -11.14
C ILE A 162 7.29 2.99 -11.27
N GLU A 163 8.10 2.71 -12.26
CA GLU A 163 9.25 3.52 -12.67
C GLU A 163 8.95 4.27 -13.97
N ASP A 164 9.53 5.45 -14.11
CA ASP A 164 9.54 6.23 -15.35
C ASP A 164 10.90 6.85 -15.62
N ASP A 165 11.06 7.45 -16.80
CA ASP A 165 12.34 8.07 -17.19
C ASP A 165 12.66 9.32 -16.36
N VAL A 166 11.66 10.01 -15.80
CA VAL A 166 11.87 11.18 -14.94
C VAL A 166 12.57 10.75 -13.66
N THR A 167 11.98 9.80 -12.94
CA THR A 167 12.53 9.27 -11.67
C THR A 167 13.87 8.60 -11.84
N LYS A 168 14.06 7.89 -12.95
CA LYS A 168 15.32 7.20 -13.25
C LYS A 168 16.50 8.17 -13.38
N ASN A 169 16.26 9.37 -13.89
CA ASN A 169 17.28 10.38 -14.10
C ASN A 169 17.53 11.27 -12.87
N LEU A 170 16.65 11.23 -11.87
CA LEU A 170 16.86 11.93 -10.61
C LEU A 170 17.97 11.27 -9.79
N ARG A 171 18.77 12.11 -9.13
CA ARG A 171 19.80 11.66 -8.19
C ARG A 171 19.18 11.31 -6.84
N LEU A 172 18.47 10.20 -6.80
CA LEU A 172 17.83 9.64 -5.62
C LEU A 172 18.35 8.23 -5.35
N PRO A 173 18.33 7.75 -4.11
CA PRO A 173 18.51 6.33 -3.81
C PRO A 173 17.50 5.49 -4.61
N LYS A 174 17.95 4.41 -5.25
CA LYS A 174 17.13 3.60 -6.18
C LYS A 174 17.51 2.13 -6.27
N HIS A 175 18.50 1.70 -5.47
CA HIS A 175 18.93 0.30 -5.46
C HIS A 175 18.09 -0.45 -4.42
N TYR A 176 17.11 -1.19 -4.92
CA TYR A 176 16.15 -1.94 -4.11
C TYR A 176 16.86 -2.88 -3.12
N GLY A 177 16.51 -2.76 -1.83
CA GLY A 177 17.11 -3.53 -0.74
C GLY A 177 18.55 -3.11 -0.36
N VAL A 178 19.06 -2.01 -0.92
CA VAL A 178 20.41 -1.48 -0.62
C VAL A 178 20.35 -0.05 -0.09
N ASP A 179 19.72 0.85 -0.84
CA ASP A 179 19.48 2.26 -0.47
C ASP A 179 18.02 2.70 -0.71
N ASP A 180 17.16 1.81 -1.25
CA ASP A 180 15.73 2.01 -1.50
C ASP A 180 14.95 0.80 -0.95
N PHE A 181 14.24 1.00 0.16
CA PHE A 181 13.59 -0.08 0.92
C PHE A 181 12.08 0.05 0.92
N PRO A 182 11.33 -1.02 0.59
CA PRO A 182 9.91 -1.11 0.89
C PRO A 182 9.73 -1.29 2.41
N ILE A 183 8.83 -0.53 3.00
CA ILE A 183 8.49 -0.57 4.42
C ILE A 183 6.96 -0.73 4.51
N ILE A 184 6.51 -1.97 4.63
CA ILE A 184 5.09 -2.33 4.71
C ILE A 184 4.73 -2.55 6.17
N ILE A 185 3.87 -1.69 6.69
CA ILE A 185 3.50 -1.64 8.11
C ILE A 185 2.12 -2.27 8.28
N GLN A 186 2.01 -3.21 9.20
CA GLN A 186 0.75 -3.83 9.62
C GLN A 186 0.71 -3.94 11.13
N ASP A 187 -0.47 -3.98 11.72
CA ASP A 187 -0.66 -4.42 13.09
C ASP A 187 -1.40 -5.76 13.12
N LYS A 188 -1.02 -6.59 14.08
CA LYS A 188 -1.65 -7.89 14.32
C LYS A 188 -1.85 -8.13 15.80
N ARG A 189 -2.70 -9.10 16.12
CA ARG A 189 -2.77 -9.74 17.42
C ARG A 189 -2.39 -11.18 17.25
N LEU A 190 -1.48 -11.67 18.09
CA LEU A 190 -1.05 -13.06 18.07
C LEU A 190 -1.50 -13.72 19.40
N ASP A 191 -1.90 -14.99 19.32
CA ASP A 191 -2.11 -15.81 20.51
C ASP A 191 -0.77 -16.21 21.16
N ASN A 192 -0.84 -16.96 22.25
CA ASN A 192 0.33 -17.44 22.99
C ASN A 192 1.24 -18.41 22.18
N PHE A 193 0.78 -18.85 21.01
CA PHE A 193 1.50 -19.75 20.10
C PHE A 193 1.99 -19.02 18.86
N GLY A 194 1.80 -17.70 18.77
CA GLY A 194 2.20 -16.89 17.62
C GLY A 194 1.25 -16.98 16.43
N VAL A 195 0.02 -17.49 16.63
CA VAL A 195 -1.00 -17.57 15.58
C VAL A 195 -1.77 -16.26 15.53
N PRO A 196 -1.94 -15.64 14.34
CA PRO A 196 -2.73 -14.43 14.20
C PRO A 196 -4.20 -14.64 14.57
N GLU A 197 -4.72 -13.76 15.43
CA GLU A 197 -6.12 -13.68 15.77
C GLU A 197 -6.76 -12.48 15.06
N TYR A 198 -7.74 -12.76 14.21
CA TYR A 198 -8.55 -11.72 13.57
C TYR A 198 -9.93 -11.66 14.20
N LYS A 199 -10.27 -10.50 14.75
CA LYS A 199 -11.61 -10.19 15.25
C LYS A 199 -12.06 -8.87 14.66
N ALA A 200 -12.88 -8.95 13.61
CA ALA A 200 -13.51 -7.79 13.03
C ALA A 200 -14.41 -7.09 14.07
N SER A 201 -14.40 -5.77 14.07
CA SER A 201 -15.34 -4.95 14.83
C SER A 201 -15.89 -3.84 13.93
N GLU A 202 -17.01 -3.23 14.33
CA GLU A 202 -17.57 -2.08 13.59
C GLU A 202 -16.63 -0.86 13.61
N ASP A 203 -15.78 -0.75 14.63
CA ASP A 203 -14.79 0.32 14.75
C ASP A 203 -13.49 0.02 13.99
N GLY A 204 -13.33 -1.20 13.48
CA GLY A 204 -12.16 -1.70 12.78
C GLY A 204 -11.33 -2.68 13.61
N PHE A 205 -10.31 -3.26 12.97
CA PHE A 205 -9.34 -4.13 13.62
C PHE A 205 -8.14 -3.31 14.10
N LEU A 206 -7.79 -3.45 15.38
CA LEU A 206 -6.59 -2.91 15.99
C LEU A 206 -5.81 -4.03 16.69
N GLY A 207 -4.62 -4.33 16.15
CA GLY A 207 -3.67 -5.26 16.77
C GLY A 207 -2.89 -4.58 17.89
N ASP A 208 -2.13 -5.36 18.66
CA ASP A 208 -1.22 -4.87 19.70
C ASP A 208 0.26 -5.05 19.33
N ILE A 209 0.53 -5.72 18.22
CA ILE A 209 1.86 -5.99 17.68
C ILE A 209 2.02 -5.26 16.36
N LEU A 210 3.08 -4.43 16.26
CA LEU A 210 3.48 -3.77 15.04
C LEU A 210 4.42 -4.67 14.24
N LEU A 211 4.10 -4.90 12.99
CA LEU A 211 4.93 -5.65 12.04
C LEU A 211 5.40 -4.74 10.92
N VAL A 212 6.65 -4.92 10.53
CA VAL A 212 7.23 -4.27 9.36
C VAL A 212 7.81 -5.34 8.45
N ASN A 213 7.34 -5.39 7.22
CA ASN A 213 7.66 -6.47 6.27
C ASN A 213 7.47 -7.88 6.87
N GLY A 214 6.44 -8.02 7.74
CA GLY A 214 6.05 -9.30 8.34
C GLY A 214 6.84 -9.71 9.58
N VAL A 215 7.69 -8.85 10.18
CA VAL A 215 8.42 -9.12 11.42
C VAL A 215 8.33 -7.97 12.41
N GLN A 216 8.56 -8.28 13.70
CA GLN A 216 8.59 -7.29 14.79
C GLN A 216 9.96 -6.62 14.92
N ASP A 217 9.96 -5.35 15.28
CA ASP A 217 11.14 -4.58 15.69
C ASP A 217 12.37 -4.77 14.79
N PRO A 218 12.25 -4.70 13.43
CA PRO A 218 13.37 -4.98 12.56
C PRO A 218 14.44 -3.89 12.59
N TYR A 219 15.66 -4.30 12.24
CA TYR A 219 16.74 -3.37 11.91
C TYR A 219 17.20 -3.55 10.47
N VAL A 220 17.81 -2.50 9.91
CA VAL A 220 18.48 -2.55 8.61
C VAL A 220 19.85 -1.89 8.69
N GLU A 221 20.82 -2.50 8.02
CA GLU A 221 22.14 -1.92 7.84
C GLU A 221 22.24 -1.23 6.48
N VAL A 222 22.71 0.02 6.48
CA VAL A 222 22.76 0.85 5.28
C VAL A 222 24.14 1.50 5.12
N SER A 223 24.51 1.83 3.91
CA SER A 223 25.70 2.66 3.65
C SER A 223 25.46 4.09 4.11
N ARG A 224 26.54 4.82 4.49
CA ARG A 224 26.48 6.23 4.87
C ARG A 224 26.07 7.09 3.67
N GLY A 225 25.06 7.93 3.85
CA GLY A 225 24.44 8.78 2.84
C GLY A 225 22.93 8.74 2.90
N TRP A 226 22.27 9.05 1.79
CA TRP A 226 20.82 9.07 1.72
C TRP A 226 20.25 7.67 1.55
N VAL A 227 19.19 7.39 2.29
CA VAL A 227 18.37 6.17 2.22
C VAL A 227 16.95 6.55 1.91
N ARG A 228 16.32 5.87 0.94
CA ARG A 228 14.92 6.02 0.58
C ARG A 228 14.09 4.94 1.24
N LEU A 229 13.04 5.35 1.93
CA LEU A 229 12.04 4.44 2.49
C LEU A 229 10.72 4.66 1.76
N ARG A 230 10.15 3.57 1.22
CA ARG A 230 8.82 3.54 0.62
C ARG A 230 7.85 3.01 1.65
N LEU A 231 7.18 3.91 2.35
CA LEU A 231 6.28 3.61 3.44
C LEU A 231 4.89 3.26 2.89
N LEU A 232 4.32 2.16 3.35
CA LEU A 232 2.95 1.75 3.12
C LEU A 232 2.32 1.39 4.46
N ASN A 233 1.21 2.01 4.81
CA ASN A 233 0.37 1.53 5.89
C ASN A 233 -0.63 0.50 5.33
N ALA A 234 -0.37 -0.77 5.57
CA ALA A 234 -1.21 -1.89 5.18
C ALA A 234 -2.01 -2.48 6.36
N SER A 235 -2.13 -1.73 7.46
CA SER A 235 -3.02 -2.04 8.57
C SER A 235 -4.47 -1.86 8.15
N ASN A 236 -5.37 -2.64 8.74
CA ASN A 236 -6.78 -2.60 8.41
C ASN A 236 -7.45 -1.26 8.78
N SER A 237 -7.08 -0.69 9.95
CA SER A 237 -7.76 0.49 10.51
C SER A 237 -6.84 1.48 11.19
N ARG A 238 -5.62 1.05 11.60
CA ARG A 238 -4.74 1.87 12.43
C ARG A 238 -4.10 3.00 11.65
N HIS A 239 -4.27 4.22 12.14
CA HIS A 239 -3.57 5.41 11.68
C HIS A 239 -2.29 5.61 12.50
N TYR A 240 -1.16 5.79 11.83
CA TYR A 240 0.14 6.01 12.46
C TYR A 240 0.58 7.47 12.32
N VAL A 241 1.30 7.97 13.32
CA VAL A 241 2.07 9.22 13.23
C VAL A 241 3.51 8.89 13.53
N MET A 242 4.35 8.90 12.51
CA MET A 242 5.76 8.49 12.63
C MET A 242 6.66 9.66 12.98
N LYS A 243 7.71 9.37 13.77
CA LYS A 243 8.76 10.30 14.16
C LYS A 243 10.13 9.62 14.11
N ILE A 244 11.17 10.42 13.92
CA ILE A 244 12.56 9.96 14.01
C ILE A 244 13.09 10.24 15.42
N SER A 245 13.78 9.27 16.00
CA SER A 245 14.19 9.28 17.42
C SER A 245 15.08 10.45 17.85
N ASP A 246 15.86 10.99 16.91
CA ASP A 246 16.73 12.16 17.17
C ASP A 246 16.04 13.50 16.89
N GLY A 247 14.76 13.50 16.54
CA GLY A 247 13.93 14.68 16.36
C GLY A 247 14.12 15.41 15.02
N ARG A 248 14.90 14.86 14.08
CA ARG A 248 15.00 15.43 12.73
C ARG A 248 13.70 15.21 11.94
N PRO A 249 13.38 16.07 10.95
CA PRO A 249 12.25 15.83 10.07
C PRO A 249 12.52 14.72 9.05
N PHE A 250 11.45 14.10 8.55
CA PHE A 250 11.48 13.34 7.31
C PHE A 250 11.60 14.30 6.12
N SER A 251 12.44 13.98 5.14
CA SER A 251 12.41 14.63 3.83
C SER A 251 11.48 13.85 2.92
N MET A 252 10.20 14.26 2.87
CA MET A 252 9.18 13.60 2.05
C MET A 252 9.33 14.00 0.58
N ILE A 253 9.37 13.02 -0.31
CA ILE A 253 9.58 13.21 -1.76
C ILE A 253 8.42 12.72 -2.61
N ALA A 254 7.53 11.86 -2.09
CA ALA A 254 6.37 11.36 -2.82
C ALA A 254 5.20 11.09 -1.88
N SER A 255 4.01 11.13 -2.46
CA SER A 255 2.75 10.66 -1.89
C SER A 255 2.20 9.50 -2.72
N ASP A 256 0.95 9.09 -2.49
CA ASP A 256 0.33 7.90 -3.08
C ASP A 256 0.52 7.77 -4.60
N GLN A 257 0.36 8.88 -5.34
CA GLN A 257 0.31 8.91 -6.79
C GLN A 257 1.59 9.48 -7.45
N GLY A 258 2.70 9.51 -6.69
CA GLY A 258 4.01 9.84 -7.24
C GLY A 258 4.74 10.98 -6.55
N LEU A 259 5.80 11.44 -7.21
CA LEU A 259 6.70 12.47 -6.68
C LEU A 259 5.98 13.80 -6.43
N LEU A 260 6.41 14.47 -5.36
CA LEU A 260 6.11 15.86 -5.11
C LEU A 260 6.82 16.75 -6.14
N THR A 261 6.44 18.03 -6.20
CA THR A 261 7.21 19.00 -7.03
C THR A 261 8.57 19.30 -6.44
N VAL A 262 8.66 19.38 -5.13
CA VAL A 262 9.89 19.62 -4.36
C VAL A 262 9.89 18.75 -3.10
N PRO A 263 11.04 18.41 -2.53
CA PRO A 263 11.09 17.76 -1.22
C PRO A 263 10.47 18.64 -0.12
N VAL A 264 9.76 18.01 0.81
CA VAL A 264 9.07 18.68 1.91
C VAL A 264 9.52 18.08 3.24
N ASN A 265 9.91 18.93 4.19
CA ASN A 265 10.27 18.48 5.52
C ASN A 265 9.03 18.35 6.41
N VAL A 266 8.83 17.16 6.98
CA VAL A 266 7.69 16.82 7.84
C VAL A 266 8.19 16.28 9.17
N GLN A 267 7.89 16.98 10.27
CA GLN A 267 8.40 16.65 11.61
C GLN A 267 7.72 15.41 12.21
N ALA A 268 6.43 15.27 11.98
CA ALA A 268 5.64 14.12 12.36
C ALA A 268 4.85 13.68 11.13
N LEU A 269 5.09 12.48 10.64
CA LEU A 269 4.54 11.99 9.38
C LEU A 269 3.31 11.12 9.65
N PRO A 270 2.09 11.64 9.42
CA PRO A 270 0.89 10.82 9.48
C PRO A 270 0.84 9.85 8.30
N LEU A 271 0.35 8.64 8.57
CA LEU A 271 0.18 7.60 7.56
C LEU A 271 -1.11 6.83 7.88
N ALA A 272 -2.18 7.16 7.18
CA ALA A 272 -3.47 6.49 7.31
C ALA A 272 -3.46 5.11 6.62
N PRO A 273 -4.37 4.19 6.96
CA PRO A 273 -4.54 2.94 6.23
C PRO A 273 -4.61 3.17 4.72
N GLY A 274 -3.86 2.39 3.95
CA GLY A 274 -3.78 2.48 2.50
C GLY A 274 -2.92 3.64 1.95
N GLU A 275 -2.50 4.60 2.76
CA GLU A 275 -1.60 5.68 2.32
C GLU A 275 -0.18 5.19 2.10
N ARG A 276 0.50 5.80 1.12
CA ARG A 276 1.92 5.62 0.81
C ARG A 276 2.64 6.94 0.88
N ARG A 277 3.87 6.91 1.38
CA ARG A 277 4.80 8.04 1.38
C ARG A 277 6.19 7.54 1.03
N GLU A 278 6.95 8.37 0.33
CA GLU A 278 8.37 8.11 0.17
C GLU A 278 9.16 9.20 0.87
N VAL A 279 10.09 8.79 1.71
CA VAL A 279 10.92 9.69 2.49
C VAL A 279 12.40 9.36 2.32
N LEU A 280 13.23 10.39 2.45
CA LEU A 280 14.67 10.27 2.47
C LEU A 280 15.19 10.51 3.89
N ILE A 281 16.12 9.66 4.30
CA ILE A 281 16.79 9.73 5.60
C ILE A 281 18.29 9.91 5.36
N ASP A 282 18.88 10.94 5.97
CA ASP A 282 20.33 11.18 5.89
C ASP A 282 21.08 10.39 6.98
N MET A 283 21.87 9.40 6.55
CA MET A 283 22.73 8.59 7.41
C MET A 283 24.23 8.95 7.30
N ALA A 284 24.59 10.04 6.59
CA ALA A 284 25.99 10.39 6.32
C ALA A 284 26.80 10.56 7.63
N LYS A 285 26.23 11.17 8.65
CA LYS A 285 26.88 11.46 9.94
C LYS A 285 26.23 10.74 11.12
N THR A 286 25.20 9.92 10.87
CA THR A 286 24.42 9.23 11.90
C THR A 286 24.86 7.77 11.97
N GLN A 287 25.15 7.27 13.18
CA GLN A 287 25.53 5.86 13.38
C GLN A 287 24.29 4.97 13.43
N GLU A 288 23.29 5.41 14.16
CA GLU A 288 22.04 4.67 14.37
C GLU A 288 20.89 5.67 14.62
N LEU A 289 19.71 5.36 14.11
CA LEU A 289 18.47 6.04 14.46
C LEU A 289 17.30 5.04 14.39
N THR A 290 16.21 5.40 15.07
CA THR A 290 14.99 4.60 15.08
C THR A 290 13.82 5.45 14.59
N ILE A 291 12.97 4.87 13.75
CA ILE A 291 11.67 5.42 13.37
C ILE A 291 10.64 4.76 14.28
N THR A 292 9.83 5.57 14.95
CA THR A 292 8.76 5.11 15.82
C THR A 292 7.40 5.56 15.28
N ALA A 293 6.35 4.77 15.54
CA ALA A 293 4.97 5.10 15.22
C ALA A 293 4.14 5.15 16.50
N GLY A 294 3.46 6.27 16.72
CA GLY A 294 2.41 6.40 17.73
C GLY A 294 1.04 6.39 17.06
N GLU A 295 0.01 6.14 17.83
CA GLU A 295 -1.36 6.37 17.38
C GLU A 295 -1.61 7.88 17.28
N SER A 296 -2.34 8.29 16.25
CA SER A 296 -2.90 9.63 16.21
C SER A 296 -4.06 9.67 17.17
N ALA A 297 -3.81 10.17 18.39
CA ALA A 297 -4.89 10.34 19.36
C ALA A 297 -5.81 11.49 18.92
N THR A 298 -7.02 11.16 18.52
CA THR A 298 -8.10 12.12 18.33
C THR A 298 -8.56 12.65 19.70
N PHE A 299 -9.33 13.74 19.69
CA PHE A 299 -9.93 14.25 20.95
C PHE A 299 -10.80 13.16 21.63
N MET A 300 -11.54 12.38 20.86
CA MET A 300 -12.37 11.30 21.36
C MET A 300 -11.56 10.14 21.94
N ASP A 301 -10.40 9.81 21.36
CA ASP A 301 -9.50 8.79 21.90
C ASP A 301 -8.93 9.17 23.25
N ARG A 302 -8.62 10.46 23.44
CA ARG A 302 -8.20 10.99 24.75
C ARG A 302 -9.29 10.87 25.81
N VAL A 303 -10.54 11.10 25.43
CA VAL A 303 -11.70 10.95 26.34
C VAL A 303 -11.96 9.48 26.63
N LYS A 304 -11.94 8.61 25.62
CA LYS A 304 -12.12 7.14 25.79
C LYS A 304 -10.98 6.52 26.62
N GLY A 305 -9.75 6.91 26.36
CA GLY A 305 -8.56 6.44 27.11
C GLY A 305 -8.57 6.72 28.61
N LEU A 306 -9.49 7.57 29.09
CA LEU A 306 -9.73 7.77 30.52
C LEU A 306 -10.56 6.66 31.15
N PHE A 307 -11.27 5.84 30.35
CA PHE A 307 -12.27 4.90 30.82
C PHE A 307 -12.11 3.46 30.30
N GLU A 308 -11.30 3.24 29.25
CA GLU A 308 -11.08 1.92 28.64
C GLU A 308 -9.59 1.61 28.50
N PRO A 309 -9.16 0.32 28.65
CA PRO A 309 -7.78 -0.05 28.32
C PRO A 309 -7.50 0.26 26.85
N SER A 310 -6.47 1.08 26.59
CA SER A 310 -6.11 1.47 25.23
C SER A 310 -5.65 0.25 24.42
N ASN A 311 -6.09 0.16 23.16
CA ASN A 311 -5.51 -0.76 22.15
C ASN A 311 -4.11 -0.29 21.75
N SER A 312 -3.25 -0.05 22.74
CA SER A 312 -1.89 0.46 22.53
C SER A 312 -1.01 -0.61 21.93
N LEU A 313 -0.11 -0.23 21.04
CA LEU A 313 0.94 -1.11 20.56
C LEU A 313 1.91 -1.46 21.71
N ILE A 314 2.33 -2.72 21.78
CA ILE A 314 3.35 -3.20 22.73
C ILE A 314 4.70 -2.55 22.42
N SER A 315 5.04 -2.43 21.13
CA SER A 315 6.18 -1.65 20.66
C SER A 315 5.73 -0.68 19.58
N THR A 316 6.24 0.54 19.61
CA THR A 316 6.03 1.54 18.54
C THR A 316 7.23 1.64 17.60
N ASN A 317 8.22 0.77 17.74
CA ASN A 317 9.39 0.75 16.87
C ASN A 317 9.02 0.24 15.47
N VAL A 318 9.16 1.10 14.46
CA VAL A 318 8.95 0.75 13.05
C VAL A 318 10.22 0.17 12.44
N LEU A 319 11.35 0.85 12.64
CA LEU A 319 12.61 0.44 12.02
C LEU A 319 13.80 1.07 12.73
N THR A 320 14.79 0.26 13.04
CA THR A 320 16.12 0.74 13.46
C THR A 320 17.07 0.73 12.27
N ILE A 321 17.63 1.89 11.91
CA ILE A 321 18.57 2.05 10.79
C ILE A 321 19.97 2.21 11.35
N LYS A 322 20.89 1.33 10.93
CA LYS A 322 22.30 1.32 11.38
C LYS A 322 23.21 1.63 10.19
N ALA A 323 24.07 2.62 10.33
CA ALA A 323 25.04 2.95 9.28
C ALA A 323 26.26 2.00 9.34
N THR A 324 26.61 1.43 8.21
CA THR A 324 27.86 0.68 8.03
C THR A 324 29.05 1.60 7.82
N GLY A 325 30.25 1.03 7.68
CA GLY A 325 31.46 1.79 7.29
C GLY A 325 31.52 2.21 5.81
N LEU A 326 30.59 1.71 4.98
CA LEU A 326 30.55 1.97 3.54
C LEU A 326 29.88 3.30 3.23
N MET A 327 30.31 3.95 2.13
CA MET A 327 29.67 5.18 1.64
C MET A 327 28.62 4.84 0.58
N SER A 328 27.48 5.52 0.64
CA SER A 328 26.46 5.45 -0.40
C SER A 328 26.89 6.16 -1.69
N LEU A 329 26.27 5.80 -2.80
CA LEU A 329 26.42 6.51 -4.09
C LEU A 329 25.73 7.88 -4.07
N VAL A 330 24.79 8.10 -3.16
CA VAL A 330 24.07 9.38 -2.99
C VAL A 330 24.41 9.95 -1.62
N THR A 331 25.46 10.78 -1.58
CA THR A 331 25.96 11.41 -0.34
C THR A 331 25.62 12.89 -0.24
N ASP A 332 25.45 13.58 -1.38
CA ASP A 332 25.27 15.01 -1.46
C ASP A 332 24.07 15.40 -2.34
N GLY A 333 23.56 16.60 -2.10
CA GLY A 333 22.72 17.33 -3.05
C GLY A 333 21.49 16.58 -3.53
N LEU A 334 20.45 16.49 -2.69
CA LEU A 334 19.14 16.06 -3.17
C LEU A 334 18.64 17.00 -4.27
N PRO A 335 17.88 16.49 -5.25
CA PRO A 335 17.22 17.34 -6.23
C PRO A 335 16.32 18.35 -5.53
N THR A 336 16.43 19.62 -5.91
CA THR A 336 15.54 20.69 -5.42
C THR A 336 14.18 20.68 -6.11
N GLN A 337 14.09 20.05 -7.29
CA GLN A 337 12.88 19.82 -8.05
C GLN A 337 12.77 18.33 -8.40
N LEU A 338 11.63 17.73 -8.14
CA LEU A 338 11.37 16.29 -8.32
C LEU A 338 10.46 16.05 -9.51
N ALA A 339 9.39 16.81 -9.63
CA ALA A 339 8.40 16.68 -10.68
C ALA A 339 7.84 18.06 -11.07
N GLU A 340 7.19 18.13 -12.23
CA GLU A 340 6.41 19.29 -12.65
C GLU A 340 4.94 19.09 -12.26
N ASP A 341 4.33 20.14 -11.75
CA ASP A 341 2.88 20.19 -11.57
C ASP A 341 2.23 20.95 -12.72
N LYS A 342 1.62 20.22 -13.63
CA LYS A 342 0.89 20.77 -14.79
C LYS A 342 -0.61 20.86 -14.55
N THR A 343 -1.06 20.89 -13.30
CA THR A 343 -2.49 20.99 -12.98
C THR A 343 -3.06 22.32 -13.46
N GLN A 344 -3.96 22.25 -14.41
CA GLN A 344 -4.75 23.37 -14.89
C GLN A 344 -6.23 23.00 -14.82
N VAL A 345 -6.99 23.72 -14.01
CA VAL A 345 -8.46 23.58 -13.92
C VAL A 345 -9.06 24.81 -14.59
N THR A 346 -9.60 24.64 -15.81
CA THR A 346 -10.05 25.75 -16.66
C THR A 346 -11.55 25.96 -16.70
N SER A 347 -12.33 25.10 -16.02
CA SER A 347 -13.81 25.14 -16.05
C SER A 347 -14.42 25.14 -14.67
N SER A 348 -15.72 25.50 -14.59
CA SER A 348 -16.51 25.25 -13.39
C SER A 348 -16.55 23.75 -13.11
N ILE A 349 -16.21 23.37 -11.89
CA ILE A 349 -16.16 21.97 -11.47
C ILE A 349 -17.44 21.62 -10.70
N MET A 350 -17.95 20.40 -10.95
CA MET A 350 -19.06 19.85 -10.17
C MET A 350 -18.60 19.64 -8.72
N GLN A 351 -19.43 20.01 -7.77
CA GLN A 351 -19.22 19.68 -6.37
C GLN A 351 -20.02 18.45 -5.98
N ARG A 352 -19.39 17.56 -5.21
CA ARG A 352 -20.05 16.41 -4.57
C ARG A 352 -19.82 16.46 -3.07
N GLU A 353 -20.83 16.01 -2.35
CA GLU A 353 -20.78 15.87 -0.91
C GLU A 353 -20.87 14.39 -0.54
N ILE A 354 -19.94 13.93 0.26
CA ILE A 354 -19.84 12.54 0.70
C ILE A 354 -19.73 12.56 2.22
N HIS A 355 -20.63 11.85 2.87
CA HIS A 355 -20.61 11.66 4.31
C HIS A 355 -20.26 10.20 4.63
N LEU A 356 -19.15 10.01 5.31
CA LEU A 356 -18.74 8.72 5.86
C LEU A 356 -19.47 8.54 7.19
N ASN A 357 -20.35 7.56 7.26
CA ASN A 357 -21.18 7.34 8.46
C ASN A 357 -20.32 6.93 9.66
N ASP A 358 -20.77 7.20 10.86
CA ASP A 358 -20.08 6.88 12.11
C ASP A 358 -19.89 5.37 12.29
N GLY A 359 -20.93 4.58 12.01
CA GLY A 359 -20.85 3.12 11.94
C GLY A 359 -20.31 2.68 10.58
N PHE A 360 -21.21 2.22 9.71
CA PHE A 360 -20.87 1.82 8.34
C PHE A 360 -21.83 2.43 7.34
N GLY A 361 -21.44 2.40 6.06
CA GLY A 361 -22.16 3.04 4.95
C GLY A 361 -21.62 4.43 4.60
N ILE A 362 -22.02 4.90 3.43
CA ILE A 362 -21.71 6.23 2.88
C ILE A 362 -23.01 6.92 2.48
N ASN A 363 -23.21 8.18 2.85
CA ASN A 363 -24.43 8.93 2.58
C ASN A 363 -25.69 8.20 3.06
N ASN A 364 -25.65 7.58 4.24
CA ASN A 364 -26.72 6.77 4.82
C ASN A 364 -27.14 5.55 3.98
N ALA A 365 -26.26 5.05 3.12
CA ALA A 365 -26.48 3.86 2.33
C ALA A 365 -25.31 2.88 2.45
N VAL A 366 -25.58 1.59 2.35
CA VAL A 366 -24.56 0.54 2.22
C VAL A 366 -24.35 0.21 0.74
N LEU A 367 -23.21 -0.41 0.43
CA LEU A 367 -22.91 -0.87 -0.91
C LEU A 367 -24.01 -1.81 -1.42
N ASP A 368 -24.54 -1.46 -2.58
CA ASP A 368 -25.45 -2.30 -3.38
C ASP A 368 -24.82 -2.43 -4.78
N THR A 369 -24.39 -3.62 -5.13
CA THR A 369 -23.72 -3.89 -6.43
C THR A 369 -24.63 -3.72 -7.63
N ASN A 370 -25.94 -3.60 -7.44
CA ASN A 370 -26.91 -3.29 -8.50
C ASN A 370 -27.18 -1.79 -8.65
N ARG A 371 -26.62 -0.94 -7.79
CA ARG A 371 -26.82 0.50 -7.78
C ARG A 371 -25.55 1.24 -8.19
N VAL A 372 -25.65 2.12 -9.17
CA VAL A 372 -24.62 3.12 -9.45
C VAL A 372 -24.89 4.35 -8.59
N ASP A 373 -23.97 4.64 -7.66
CA ASP A 373 -24.13 5.76 -6.73
C ASP A 373 -23.73 7.09 -7.37
N MET A 374 -22.72 7.07 -8.24
CA MET A 374 -22.25 8.27 -8.94
C MET A 374 -21.87 7.98 -10.37
N THR A 375 -22.05 9.01 -11.22
CA THR A 375 -21.57 9.00 -12.60
C THR A 375 -20.70 10.22 -12.86
N SER A 376 -19.67 10.05 -13.70
CA SER A 376 -18.81 11.11 -14.18
C SER A 376 -18.31 10.81 -15.60
N ARG A 377 -17.39 11.63 -16.11
CA ARG A 377 -16.76 11.45 -17.41
C ARG A 377 -15.25 11.51 -17.28
N GLN A 378 -14.55 10.66 -18.01
CA GLN A 378 -13.09 10.65 -18.06
C GLN A 378 -12.55 12.05 -18.45
N GLY A 379 -11.53 12.48 -17.74
CA GLY A 379 -10.92 13.80 -17.89
C GLY A 379 -11.59 14.90 -17.05
N ASN A 380 -12.77 14.67 -16.50
CA ASN A 380 -13.43 15.66 -15.64
C ASN A 380 -12.65 15.93 -14.36
N TRP A 381 -12.79 17.19 -13.93
CA TRP A 381 -12.38 17.63 -12.60
C TRP A 381 -13.62 17.85 -11.75
N GLU A 382 -13.57 17.39 -10.50
CA GLU A 382 -14.65 17.55 -9.53
C GLU A 382 -14.09 17.99 -8.17
N ARG A 383 -14.89 18.73 -7.41
CA ARG A 383 -14.61 19.05 -6.02
C ARG A 383 -15.41 18.12 -5.14
N TRP A 384 -14.73 17.29 -4.35
CA TRP A 384 -15.38 16.41 -3.41
C TRP A 384 -15.20 16.93 -2.00
N VAL A 385 -16.30 17.08 -1.27
CA VAL A 385 -16.33 17.47 0.13
C VAL A 385 -16.66 16.24 0.94
N ILE A 386 -15.66 15.72 1.62
CA ILE A 386 -15.80 14.52 2.44
C ILE A 386 -15.96 14.93 3.90
N THR A 387 -16.97 14.39 4.56
CA THR A 387 -17.25 14.66 5.98
C THR A 387 -17.39 13.38 6.77
N THR A 388 -17.03 13.43 8.05
CA THR A 388 -17.25 12.34 9.01
C THR A 388 -17.30 12.90 10.43
N ASN A 389 -18.00 12.23 11.33
CA ASN A 389 -17.91 12.51 12.77
C ASN A 389 -16.87 11.62 13.47
N VAL A 390 -16.58 10.43 12.88
CA VAL A 390 -15.57 9.51 13.38
C VAL A 390 -14.43 9.44 12.39
N PRO A 391 -13.21 9.87 12.76
CA PRO A 391 -12.08 9.89 11.83
C PRO A 391 -11.80 8.54 11.19
N GLN A 392 -11.62 8.54 9.87
CA GLN A 392 -11.35 7.34 9.08
C GLN A 392 -10.67 7.66 7.76
N ALA A 393 -10.00 6.68 7.16
CA ALA A 393 -9.41 6.84 5.84
C ALA A 393 -10.44 6.57 4.75
N PHE A 394 -10.29 7.28 3.61
CA PHE A 394 -11.16 7.19 2.45
C PHE A 394 -10.33 6.99 1.18
N HIS A 395 -10.73 6.03 0.35
CA HIS A 395 -10.06 5.69 -0.91
C HIS A 395 -11.01 5.81 -2.10
N ILE A 396 -10.47 6.17 -3.27
CA ILE A 396 -11.22 6.25 -4.52
C ILE A 396 -10.41 5.57 -5.63
N GLU A 397 -10.99 4.55 -6.28
CA GLU A 397 -10.41 3.88 -7.44
C GLU A 397 -10.55 4.69 -8.73
N GLY A 398 -9.61 4.51 -9.67
CA GLY A 398 -9.67 5.09 -11.02
C GLY A 398 -9.49 6.59 -11.12
N VAL A 399 -9.14 7.26 -10.02
CA VAL A 399 -8.93 8.70 -9.94
C VAL A 399 -7.58 9.03 -9.31
N ARG A 400 -7.20 10.30 -9.39
CA ARG A 400 -6.23 10.92 -8.49
C ARG A 400 -6.80 12.22 -7.95
N PHE A 401 -6.36 12.63 -6.77
CA PHE A 401 -6.82 13.88 -6.19
C PHE A 401 -5.73 14.62 -5.43
N LYS A 402 -5.96 15.91 -5.20
CA LYS A 402 -5.21 16.74 -4.25
C LYS A 402 -6.12 17.15 -3.12
N VAL A 403 -5.57 17.21 -1.91
CA VAL A 403 -6.25 17.82 -0.77
C VAL A 403 -6.21 19.34 -0.95
N LEU A 404 -7.38 20.00 -0.89
CA LEU A 404 -7.51 21.45 -1.02
C LEU A 404 -7.48 22.14 0.34
N ASN A 405 -8.18 21.58 1.31
CA ASN A 405 -8.17 22.06 2.70
C ASN A 405 -8.69 20.96 3.67
N ARG A 406 -8.42 21.17 4.95
CA ARG A 406 -8.96 20.39 6.07
C ARG A 406 -9.64 21.32 7.06
N ASN A 407 -10.93 21.10 7.32
CA ASN A 407 -11.71 21.92 8.26
C ASN A 407 -11.59 23.43 7.98
N GLY A 408 -11.51 23.81 6.68
CA GLY A 408 -11.32 25.18 6.25
C GLY A 408 -9.90 25.75 6.41
N GLN A 409 -8.94 24.93 6.87
CA GLN A 409 -7.53 25.31 6.97
C GLN A 409 -6.76 24.88 5.70
N PRO A 410 -5.69 25.60 5.33
CA PRO A 410 -4.83 25.24 4.21
C PRO A 410 -4.29 23.79 4.35
N THR A 411 -4.06 23.15 3.21
CA THR A 411 -3.45 21.82 3.15
C THR A 411 -2.11 21.78 3.86
N PRO A 412 -1.91 20.91 4.84
CA PRO A 412 -0.63 20.78 5.51
C PRO A 412 0.40 20.09 4.61
N PRO A 413 1.72 20.29 4.84
CA PRO A 413 2.77 19.79 3.97
C PRO A 413 2.75 18.27 3.75
N GLU A 414 2.37 17.50 4.74
CA GLU A 414 2.25 16.04 4.67
C GLU A 414 1.15 15.54 3.71
N ASP A 415 0.23 16.42 3.33
CA ASP A 415 -0.83 16.11 2.35
C ASP A 415 -0.53 16.63 0.93
N TYR A 416 0.65 17.19 0.70
CA TYR A 416 1.03 17.64 -0.63
C TYR A 416 1.16 16.46 -1.60
N GLY A 417 0.99 16.76 -2.88
CA GLY A 417 1.10 15.79 -3.97
C GLY A 417 -0.23 15.18 -4.40
N TRP A 418 -0.12 14.26 -5.34
CA TRP A 418 -1.24 13.49 -5.85
C TRP A 418 -1.51 12.27 -4.99
N LYS A 419 -2.78 12.04 -4.67
CA LYS A 419 -3.24 10.98 -3.77
C LYS A 419 -4.39 10.20 -4.37
N ASP A 420 -4.69 9.06 -3.79
CA ASP A 420 -5.90 8.26 -3.99
C ASP A 420 -6.57 7.87 -2.66
N THR A 421 -5.85 8.06 -1.56
CA THR A 421 -6.28 7.74 -0.19
C THR A 421 -6.06 8.94 0.71
N VAL A 422 -6.98 9.23 1.62
CA VAL A 422 -6.88 10.37 2.53
C VAL A 422 -7.49 10.06 3.88
N TRP A 423 -6.82 10.48 4.96
CA TRP A 423 -7.42 10.52 6.29
C TRP A 423 -8.44 11.67 6.36
N VAL A 424 -9.64 11.37 6.81
CA VAL A 424 -10.70 12.35 7.01
C VAL A 424 -10.98 12.46 8.51
N ASP A 425 -10.84 13.68 9.04
CA ASP A 425 -11.15 14.04 10.42
C ASP A 425 -11.96 15.33 10.39
N GLY A 426 -13.28 15.21 10.55
CA GLY A 426 -14.22 16.29 10.32
C GLY A 426 -14.50 16.50 8.82
N ARG A 427 -13.96 17.57 8.22
CA ARG A 427 -14.23 17.95 6.83
C ARG A 427 -12.96 18.08 6.02
N THR A 428 -12.89 17.38 4.90
CA THR A 428 -11.76 17.43 3.95
C THR A 428 -12.29 17.72 2.55
N GLU A 429 -11.67 18.66 1.83
CA GLU A 429 -11.99 18.98 0.46
C GLU A 429 -10.93 18.49 -0.50
N LEU A 430 -11.36 17.84 -1.57
CA LEU A 430 -10.50 17.24 -2.58
C LEU A 430 -10.76 17.85 -3.96
N LEU A 431 -9.71 18.04 -4.74
CA LEU A 431 -9.76 18.27 -6.17
C LEU A 431 -9.50 16.94 -6.86
N VAL A 432 -10.55 16.33 -7.39
CA VAL A 432 -10.55 14.98 -7.98
C VAL A 432 -10.47 15.05 -9.49
N GLN A 433 -9.59 14.26 -10.09
CA GLN A 433 -9.51 14.06 -11.54
C GLN A 433 -9.90 12.65 -11.92
N MET A 434 -10.87 12.50 -12.82
CA MET A 434 -11.30 11.21 -13.37
C MET A 434 -10.29 10.72 -14.40
N MET A 435 -9.49 9.73 -14.06
CA MET A 435 -8.34 9.33 -14.89
C MET A 435 -8.70 8.27 -15.93
N GLN A 436 -9.57 7.33 -15.58
CA GLN A 436 -9.86 6.16 -16.40
C GLN A 436 -11.36 5.92 -16.52
N PRO A 437 -11.83 5.26 -17.60
CA PRO A 437 -13.23 4.90 -17.74
C PRO A 437 -13.58 3.66 -16.91
N SER A 438 -14.83 3.61 -16.48
CA SER A 438 -15.45 2.44 -15.85
C SER A 438 -16.87 2.24 -16.36
N TYR A 439 -17.47 1.09 -16.08
CA TYR A 439 -18.74 0.66 -16.67
C TYR A 439 -19.65 0.05 -15.61
N ASN A 440 -20.95 0.00 -15.86
CA ASN A 440 -21.93 -0.52 -14.89
C ASN A 440 -21.60 -1.92 -14.34
N HIS A 441 -21.00 -2.81 -15.16
CA HIS A 441 -20.58 -4.13 -14.70
C HIS A 441 -19.18 -4.16 -14.07
N PHE A 442 -18.43 -3.08 -14.21
CA PHE A 442 -17.06 -2.92 -13.72
C PHE A 442 -16.89 -1.47 -13.23
N PRO A 443 -17.66 -1.04 -12.23
CA PRO A 443 -17.54 0.29 -11.67
C PRO A 443 -16.25 0.42 -10.87
N PHE A 444 -15.79 1.65 -10.69
CA PHE A 444 -14.84 1.96 -9.63
C PHE A 444 -15.56 1.99 -8.30
N LEU A 445 -14.83 1.61 -7.25
CA LEU A 445 -15.31 1.78 -5.89
C LEU A 445 -14.71 3.03 -5.26
N PHE A 446 -15.46 3.67 -4.39
CA PHE A 446 -14.98 4.58 -3.38
C PHE A 446 -15.44 4.05 -2.03
N TYR A 447 -14.55 4.00 -1.05
CA TYR A 447 -14.85 3.29 0.20
C TYR A 447 -14.03 3.79 1.38
N SER A 448 -14.53 3.51 2.59
CA SER A 448 -13.74 3.64 3.80
C SER A 448 -12.54 2.70 3.75
N GLN A 449 -11.35 3.22 3.92
CA GLN A 449 -10.13 2.41 3.99
C GLN A 449 -9.92 1.79 5.40
N ASN A 450 -10.87 1.98 6.32
CA ASN A 450 -11.10 1.04 7.40
C ASN A 450 -11.76 -0.19 6.78
N LEU A 451 -11.00 -1.29 6.66
CA LEU A 451 -11.40 -2.43 5.84
C LEU A 451 -12.62 -3.15 6.40
N GLU A 452 -12.79 -3.17 7.72
CA GLU A 452 -13.95 -3.75 8.39
C GLU A 452 -15.23 -2.95 8.07
N LYS A 453 -15.13 -1.61 8.04
CA LYS A 453 -16.25 -0.76 7.62
C LYS A 453 -16.57 -0.96 6.13
N ALA A 454 -15.56 -1.10 5.27
CA ALA A 454 -15.75 -1.42 3.86
C ALA A 454 -16.47 -2.76 3.68
N ASP A 455 -16.07 -3.80 4.43
CA ASP A 455 -16.69 -5.12 4.43
C ASP A 455 -18.16 -5.09 4.89
N LEU A 456 -18.50 -4.18 5.80
CA LEU A 456 -19.88 -3.92 6.23
C LEU A 456 -20.68 -3.01 5.27
N GLY A 457 -20.07 -2.58 4.15
CA GLY A 457 -20.75 -1.84 3.10
C GLY A 457 -20.48 -0.33 3.10
N SER A 458 -19.43 0.16 3.80
CA SER A 458 -18.99 1.55 3.68
C SER A 458 -18.28 1.78 2.34
N ALA A 459 -19.01 1.60 1.25
CA ALA A 459 -18.55 1.76 -0.12
C ALA A 459 -19.68 2.24 -1.03
N GLY A 460 -19.31 2.79 -2.19
CA GLY A 460 -20.23 3.13 -3.27
C GLY A 460 -19.58 2.89 -4.63
N GLN A 461 -20.40 2.91 -5.69
CA GLN A 461 -20.00 2.64 -7.06
C GLN A 461 -19.97 3.94 -7.89
N LEU A 462 -18.83 4.14 -8.57
CA LEU A 462 -18.61 5.26 -9.51
C LEU A 462 -18.45 4.72 -10.92
N VAL A 463 -19.30 5.15 -11.84
CA VAL A 463 -19.18 4.87 -13.27
C VAL A 463 -18.65 6.11 -13.98
N VAL A 464 -17.55 5.95 -14.69
CA VAL A 464 -16.89 7.02 -15.44
C VAL A 464 -16.99 6.69 -16.94
N SER A 465 -17.79 7.45 -17.68
CA SER A 465 -17.90 7.26 -19.13
C SER A 465 -16.60 7.65 -19.84
N PRO A 466 -16.21 6.97 -20.93
CA PRO A 466 -15.05 7.35 -21.72
C PRO A 466 -15.13 8.79 -22.22
N GLN A 467 -13.98 9.40 -22.48
CA GLN A 467 -13.89 10.65 -23.23
C GLN A 467 -14.25 10.36 -24.70
N GLU A 468 -15.14 11.15 -25.29
CA GLU A 468 -15.46 11.08 -26.71
C GLU A 468 -14.28 11.46 -27.59
#